data_61db420aba8e4b8467e4c9b0007b2546
#
_entry.id   61db420aba8e4b8467e4c9b0007b2546
#
_cell.length_a   1.000
_cell.length_b   1.000
_cell.length_c   1.000
_cell.angle_alpha   90.00
_cell.angle_beta   90.00
_cell.angle_gamma   90.00
#
_symmetry.space_group_name_H-M   'P 1'
#
loop_
_entity.id
_entity.type
_entity.pdbx_description
1 polymer ?
#
loop_
_entity_poly.entity_id
_entity_poly.type
_entity_poly.pdbx_seq_one_letter_code
_entity_poly.pdbx_strand_id
1 'polypeptide(L)'
;YGKYGEKLDLMKFMIGSALLCLICYITASLSGIPVIGLLGCIVCGFSVGIMWPGSISICSGKIPTGGTAMFALLAMAGDLGGALGPAIVGNITQSAGDDMQKGMLAGCAFPLILMISLLLLNRVRRRNN
;
A
#
# COMPACT_ATOMS: atom_id res chain seq x y z
N TYR A 1 -9.01 15.41 1.43
CA TYR A 1 -7.94 15.89 0.51
C TYR A 1 -8.27 17.25 -0.10
N GLY A 2 -9.56 17.60 -0.34
CA GLY A 2 -9.95 18.82 -1.06
C GLY A 2 -9.50 20.16 -0.43
N LYS A 3 -9.77 20.38 0.85
CA LYS A 3 -9.55 21.73 1.47
C LYS A 3 -8.16 21.92 2.10
N TYR A 4 -7.44 20.83 2.40
CA TYR A 4 -6.14 20.83 3.05
C TYR A 4 -5.04 20.15 2.22
N GLY A 5 -5.37 19.62 1.04
CA GLY A 5 -4.45 18.83 0.22
C GLY A 5 -3.27 19.63 -0.35
N GLU A 6 -3.42 20.94 -0.54
CA GLU A 6 -2.33 21.81 -1.02
C GLU A 6 -1.24 22.05 0.04
N LYS A 7 -1.56 21.89 1.34
CA LYS A 7 -0.61 22.10 2.45
C LYS A 7 0.05 20.80 2.91
N LEU A 8 -0.50 19.63 2.56
CA LEU A 8 0.06 18.33 2.93
C LEU A 8 0.98 17.83 1.82
N ASP A 9 2.22 17.54 2.17
CA ASP A 9 3.13 16.84 1.27
C ASP A 9 2.58 15.42 1.05
N LEU A 10 1.83 15.24 -0.04
CA LEU A 10 1.15 13.97 -0.39
C LEU A 10 2.10 12.77 -0.31
N MET A 11 3.36 12.98 -0.70
CA MET A 11 4.38 11.94 -0.65
C MET A 11 4.66 11.49 0.79
N LYS A 12 4.77 12.43 1.73
CA LYS A 12 4.99 12.11 3.15
C LYS A 12 3.78 11.41 3.74
N PHE A 13 2.58 11.83 3.35
CA PHE A 13 1.35 11.21 3.81
C PHE A 13 1.24 9.76 3.32
N MET A 14 1.55 9.50 2.05
CA MET A 14 1.57 8.14 1.50
C MET A 14 2.63 7.25 2.14
N ILE A 15 3.83 7.78 2.43
CA ILE A 15 4.87 7.04 3.16
C ILE A 15 4.40 6.70 4.58
N GLY A 16 3.76 7.65 5.27
CA GLY A 16 3.19 7.42 6.60
C GLY A 16 2.10 6.35 6.59
N SER A 17 1.21 6.37 5.58
CA SER A 17 0.17 5.35 5.39
C SER A 17 0.76 3.97 5.09
N ALA A 18 1.81 3.89 4.26
CA ALA A 18 2.49 2.63 3.98
C ALA A 18 3.18 2.05 5.23
N LEU A 19 3.79 2.91 6.05
CA LEU A 19 4.40 2.51 7.33
C LEU A 19 3.33 2.01 8.31
N LEU A 20 2.21 2.72 8.43
CA LEU A 20 1.10 2.31 9.29
C LEU A 20 0.52 0.97 8.83
N CYS A 21 0.33 0.79 7.52
CA CYS A 21 -0.09 -0.48 6.94
C CYS A 21 0.85 -1.62 7.30
N LEU A 22 2.17 -1.41 7.18
CA LEU A 22 3.19 -2.40 7.53
C LEU A 22 3.12 -2.78 9.02
N ILE A 23 3.00 -1.80 9.92
CA ILE A 23 2.86 -2.05 11.36
C ILE A 23 1.58 -2.86 11.64
N CYS A 24 0.46 -2.53 10.98
CA CYS A 24 -0.79 -3.28 11.13
C CYS A 24 -0.65 -4.74 10.68
N TYR A 25 0.01 -5.00 9.56
CA TYR A 25 0.27 -6.36 9.08
C TYR A 25 1.14 -7.16 10.05
N ILE A 26 2.21 -6.56 10.57
CA ILE A 26 3.11 -7.21 11.54
C ILE A 26 2.35 -7.51 12.84
N THR A 27 1.61 -6.55 13.38
CA THR A 27 0.86 -6.75 14.62
C THR A 27 -0.25 -7.79 14.46
N ALA A 28 -0.99 -7.76 13.35
CA ALA A 28 -2.02 -8.75 13.06
C ALA A 28 -1.43 -10.16 12.88
N SER A 29 -0.25 -10.26 12.26
CA SER A 29 0.43 -11.55 12.02
C SER A 29 1.04 -12.13 13.29
N LEU A 30 1.62 -11.33 14.16
CA LEU A 30 2.28 -11.81 15.39
C LEU A 30 1.31 -11.96 16.56
N SER A 31 0.14 -11.32 16.50
CA SER A 31 -0.87 -11.38 17.54
C SER A 31 -1.67 -12.68 17.43
N GLY A 32 -1.57 -13.54 18.43
CA GLY A 32 -2.43 -14.73 18.58
C GLY A 32 -3.86 -14.39 19.02
N ILE A 33 -4.21 -13.11 19.17
CA ILE A 33 -5.52 -12.64 19.66
C ILE A 33 -6.36 -12.16 18.47
N PRO A 34 -7.50 -12.81 18.14
CA PRO A 34 -8.32 -12.46 16.98
C PRO A 34 -8.81 -11.00 16.96
N VAL A 35 -9.09 -10.42 18.13
CA VAL A 35 -9.54 -9.02 18.27
C VAL A 35 -8.45 -8.04 17.82
N ILE A 36 -7.20 -8.29 18.16
CA ILE A 36 -6.06 -7.45 17.74
C ILE A 36 -5.86 -7.56 16.23
N GLY A 37 -6.00 -8.76 15.67
CA GLY A 37 -5.97 -8.98 14.22
C GLY A 37 -7.07 -8.18 13.51
N LEU A 38 -8.30 -8.22 14.02
CA LEU A 38 -9.43 -7.48 13.47
C LEU A 38 -9.19 -5.95 13.50
N LEU A 39 -8.76 -5.42 14.63
CA LEU A 39 -8.41 -4.00 14.77
C LEU A 39 -7.28 -3.61 13.81
N GLY A 40 -6.26 -4.44 13.68
CA GLY A 40 -5.18 -4.26 12.71
C GLY A 40 -5.70 -4.18 11.28
N CYS A 41 -6.64 -5.04 10.90
CA CYS A 41 -7.27 -5.02 9.57
C CYS A 41 -8.09 -3.73 9.33
N ILE A 42 -8.84 -3.25 10.34
CA ILE A 42 -9.62 -2.00 10.23
C ILE A 42 -8.68 -0.81 10.01
N VAL A 43 -7.64 -0.67 10.81
CA VAL A 43 -6.66 0.42 10.69
C VAL A 43 -5.88 0.32 9.38
N CYS A 44 -5.52 -0.88 8.95
CA CYS A 44 -4.89 -1.14 7.67
C CYS A 44 -5.79 -0.68 6.50
N GLY A 45 -7.07 -1.06 6.50
CA GLY A 45 -8.04 -0.63 5.49
C GLY A 45 -8.15 0.89 5.41
N PHE A 46 -8.16 1.57 6.55
CA PHE A 46 -8.16 3.03 6.60
C PHE A 46 -6.87 3.64 6.02
N SER A 47 -5.71 3.05 6.33
CA SER A 47 -4.41 3.54 5.83
C SER A 47 -4.24 3.35 4.33
N VAL A 48 -4.79 2.28 3.75
CA VAL A 48 -4.74 1.98 2.31
C VAL A 48 -5.66 2.90 1.50
N GLY A 49 -6.73 3.44 2.10
CA GLY A 49 -7.73 4.24 1.43
C GLY A 49 -7.20 5.48 0.70
N ILE A 50 -6.08 6.06 1.15
CA ILE A 50 -5.43 7.20 0.48
C ILE A 50 -4.48 6.78 -0.65
N MET A 51 -4.06 5.51 -0.69
CA MET A 51 -3.00 5.08 -1.61
C MET A 51 -3.45 5.14 -3.07
N TRP A 52 -4.71 4.77 -3.34
CA TRP A 52 -5.25 4.81 -4.70
C TRP A 52 -5.38 6.26 -5.23
N PRO A 53 -6.14 7.16 -4.60
CA PRO A 53 -6.24 8.55 -5.06
C PRO A 53 -4.89 9.26 -5.00
N GLY A 54 -4.02 8.93 -4.04
CA GLY A 54 -2.68 9.47 -3.95
C GLY A 54 -1.79 9.07 -5.13
N SER A 55 -1.83 7.82 -5.56
CA SER A 55 -1.10 7.34 -6.74
C SER A 55 -1.55 8.04 -8.01
N ILE A 56 -2.86 8.19 -8.21
CA ILE A 56 -3.44 8.93 -9.34
C ILE A 56 -2.97 10.38 -9.32
N SER A 57 -3.02 11.05 -8.17
CA SER A 57 -2.59 12.45 -8.03
C SER A 57 -1.11 12.65 -8.33
N ILE A 58 -0.24 11.73 -7.89
CA ILE A 58 1.19 11.79 -8.19
C ILE A 58 1.44 11.58 -9.68
N CYS A 59 0.79 10.60 -10.30
CA CYS A 59 0.97 10.30 -11.71
C CYS A 59 0.45 11.44 -12.59
N SER A 60 -0.73 11.98 -12.33
CA SER A 60 -1.29 13.11 -13.11
C SER A 60 -0.46 14.38 -12.97
N GLY A 61 0.11 14.64 -11.79
CA GLY A 61 1.00 15.77 -11.58
C GLY A 61 2.36 15.63 -12.27
N LYS A 62 2.84 14.40 -12.48
CA LYS A 62 4.13 14.15 -13.14
C LYS A 62 4.02 13.95 -14.66
N ILE A 63 2.90 13.46 -15.14
CA ILE A 63 2.63 13.16 -16.55
C ILE A 63 1.30 13.82 -16.95
N PRO A 64 1.25 15.16 -17.07
CA PRO A 64 0.00 15.87 -17.40
C PRO A 64 -0.62 15.44 -18.73
N THR A 65 0.22 14.95 -19.65
CA THR A 65 -0.17 14.49 -21.00
C THR A 65 -0.58 13.00 -21.04
N GLY A 66 -0.52 12.30 -19.88
CA GLY A 66 -0.75 10.86 -19.83
C GLY A 66 -2.19 10.42 -20.15
N GLY A 67 -3.16 11.31 -19.98
CA GLY A 67 -4.54 11.10 -20.36
C GLY A 67 -5.14 9.78 -19.90
N THR A 68 -6.09 9.26 -20.66
CA THR A 68 -6.84 8.02 -20.38
C THR A 68 -5.92 6.79 -20.30
N ALA A 69 -4.87 6.74 -21.12
CA ALA A 69 -3.95 5.59 -21.15
C ALA A 69 -3.21 5.41 -19.81
N MET A 70 -2.79 6.50 -19.19
CA MET A 70 -2.13 6.46 -17.88
C MET A 70 -3.08 5.91 -16.80
N PHE A 71 -4.33 6.36 -16.79
CA PHE A 71 -5.33 5.86 -15.83
C PHE A 71 -5.65 4.39 -16.07
N ALA A 72 -5.73 3.95 -17.32
CA ALA A 72 -5.96 2.55 -17.67
C ALA A 72 -4.82 1.65 -17.19
N LEU A 73 -3.57 2.08 -17.36
CA LEU A 73 -2.40 1.34 -16.87
C LEU A 73 -2.37 1.28 -15.33
N LEU A 74 -2.71 2.36 -14.65
CA LEU A 74 -2.81 2.37 -13.18
C LEU A 74 -3.91 1.43 -12.69
N ALA A 75 -5.08 1.45 -13.32
CA ALA A 75 -6.19 0.56 -12.99
C ALA A 75 -5.79 -0.91 -13.18
N MET A 76 -5.21 -1.23 -14.34
CA MET A 76 -4.72 -2.59 -14.63
C MET A 76 -3.68 -3.07 -13.62
N ALA A 77 -2.74 -2.21 -13.22
CA ALA A 77 -1.76 -2.53 -12.20
C ALA A 77 -2.43 -2.77 -10.82
N GLY A 78 -3.47 -2.00 -10.49
CA GLY A 78 -4.26 -2.18 -9.27
C GLY A 78 -5.01 -3.52 -9.27
N ASP A 79 -5.66 -3.86 -10.37
CA ASP A 79 -6.39 -5.13 -10.54
C ASP A 79 -5.44 -6.33 -10.46
N LEU A 80 -4.28 -6.25 -11.09
CA LEU A 80 -3.25 -7.28 -10.98
C LEU A 80 -2.77 -7.45 -9.53
N GLY A 81 -2.53 -6.36 -8.82
CA GLY A 81 -2.16 -6.41 -7.40
C GLY A 81 -3.27 -7.00 -6.54
N GLY A 82 -4.52 -6.65 -6.80
CA GLY A 82 -5.70 -7.17 -6.12
C GLY A 82 -5.93 -8.66 -6.34
N ALA A 83 -5.55 -9.20 -7.50
CA ALA A 83 -5.63 -10.62 -7.81
C ALA A 83 -4.43 -11.40 -7.26
N LEU A 84 -3.21 -10.91 -7.48
CA LEU A 84 -1.98 -11.61 -7.10
C LEU A 84 -1.74 -11.58 -5.58
N GLY A 85 -2.08 -10.48 -4.90
CA GLY A 85 -1.85 -10.34 -3.47
C GLY A 85 -2.50 -11.46 -2.65
N PRO A 86 -3.83 -11.59 -2.69
CA PRO A 86 -4.53 -12.66 -1.97
C PRO A 86 -4.12 -14.07 -2.43
N ALA A 87 -3.85 -14.27 -3.74
CA ALA A 87 -3.41 -15.55 -4.26
C ALA A 87 -2.06 -15.98 -3.67
N ILE A 88 -1.08 -15.08 -3.60
CA ILE A 88 0.24 -15.36 -3.00
C ILE A 88 0.10 -15.66 -1.51
N VAL A 89 -0.63 -14.82 -0.77
CA VAL A 89 -0.86 -15.01 0.66
C VAL A 89 -1.59 -16.33 0.92
N GLY A 90 -2.62 -16.66 0.15
CA GLY A 90 -3.37 -17.90 0.26
C GLY A 90 -2.51 -19.14 0.00
N ASN A 91 -1.70 -19.14 -1.07
CA ASN A 91 -0.78 -20.25 -1.37
C ASN A 91 0.25 -20.46 -0.26
N ILE A 92 0.80 -19.40 0.30
CA ILE A 92 1.77 -19.50 1.40
C ILE A 92 1.09 -20.04 2.65
N THR A 93 -0.12 -19.59 2.96
CA THR A 93 -0.93 -20.10 4.08
C THR A 93 -1.13 -21.62 3.96
N GLN A 94 -1.59 -22.10 2.80
CA GLN A 94 -1.79 -23.51 2.53
C GLN A 94 -0.49 -24.32 2.65
N SER A 95 0.58 -23.82 2.04
CA SER A 95 1.89 -24.50 2.08
C SER A 95 2.49 -24.54 3.48
N ALA A 96 2.07 -23.65 4.36
CA ALA A 96 2.50 -23.57 5.76
C ALA A 96 1.62 -24.40 6.72
N GLY A 97 0.74 -25.24 6.21
CA GLY A 97 -0.17 -26.08 7.00
C GLY A 97 -1.39 -25.30 7.52
N ASP A 98 -1.96 -24.45 6.66
CA ASP A 98 -3.09 -23.55 6.95
C ASP A 98 -2.79 -22.52 8.05
N ASP A 99 -1.52 -22.18 8.22
CA ASP A 99 -1.08 -21.15 9.16
C ASP A 99 -1.27 -19.75 8.58
N MET A 100 -2.39 -19.13 8.92
CA MET A 100 -2.76 -17.79 8.48
C MET A 100 -1.72 -16.73 8.88
N GLN A 101 -1.05 -16.91 10.03
CA GLN A 101 -0.04 -15.95 10.50
C GLN A 101 1.14 -15.88 9.53
N LYS A 102 1.59 -17.01 9.02
CA LYS A 102 2.67 -17.08 8.02
C LYS A 102 2.25 -16.45 6.69
N GLY A 103 1.02 -16.68 6.25
CA GLY A 103 0.47 -16.03 5.07
C GLY A 103 0.44 -14.49 5.22
N MET A 104 -0.02 -14.01 6.37
CA MET A 104 -0.05 -12.56 6.67
C MET A 104 1.35 -11.96 6.77
N LEU A 105 2.33 -12.67 7.34
CA LEU A 105 3.74 -12.25 7.36
C LEU A 105 4.29 -12.10 5.93
N ALA A 106 4.00 -13.01 5.05
CA ALA A 106 4.38 -12.88 3.64
C ALA A 106 3.71 -11.67 2.99
N GLY A 107 2.47 -11.36 3.37
CA GLY A 107 1.75 -10.16 2.95
C GLY A 107 2.44 -8.84 3.31
N CYS A 108 3.28 -8.82 4.35
CA CYS A 108 4.10 -7.65 4.71
C CYS A 108 5.06 -7.21 3.58
N ALA A 109 5.39 -8.08 2.65
CA ALA A 109 6.24 -7.76 1.51
C ALA A 109 5.62 -6.64 0.63
N PHE A 110 4.30 -6.61 0.46
CA PHE A 110 3.63 -5.63 -0.41
C PHE A 110 3.76 -4.19 0.09
N PRO A 111 3.38 -3.85 1.34
CA PRO A 111 3.58 -2.50 1.86
C PRO A 111 5.06 -2.14 2.01
N LEU A 112 5.96 -3.11 2.21
CA LEU A 112 7.41 -2.89 2.21
C LEU A 112 7.91 -2.44 0.83
N ILE A 113 7.54 -3.14 -0.23
CA ILE A 113 7.90 -2.79 -1.62
C ILE A 113 7.35 -1.41 -1.96
N LEU A 114 6.10 -1.14 -1.60
CA LEU A 114 5.49 0.17 -1.81
C LEU A 114 6.24 1.28 -1.07
N MET A 115 6.58 1.05 0.20
CA MET A 115 7.34 2.02 1.00
C MET A 115 8.71 2.31 0.40
N ILE A 116 9.44 1.29 -0.02
CA ILE A 116 10.75 1.45 -0.68
C ILE A 116 10.59 2.25 -1.98
N SER A 117 9.59 1.94 -2.79
CA SER A 117 9.30 2.65 -4.04
C SER A 117 9.00 4.14 -3.80
N LEU A 118 8.18 4.45 -2.79
CA LEU A 118 7.85 5.82 -2.41
C LEU A 118 9.08 6.59 -1.87
N LEU A 119 9.92 5.93 -1.09
CA LEU A 119 11.17 6.53 -0.58
C LEU A 119 12.15 6.83 -1.71
N LEU A 120 12.31 5.92 -2.67
CA LEU A 120 13.14 6.14 -3.86
C LEU A 120 12.61 7.31 -4.70
N LEU A 121 11.31 7.35 -4.96
CA LEU A 121 10.66 8.46 -5.65
C LEU A 121 10.87 9.80 -4.93
N ASN A 122 10.73 9.81 -3.61
CA ASN A 122 10.95 11.01 -2.80
C ASN A 122 12.41 11.47 -2.84
N ARG A 123 13.37 10.53 -2.83
CA ARG A 123 14.80 10.83 -2.93
C ARG A 123 15.15 11.43 -4.30
N VAL A 124 14.63 10.86 -5.38
CA VAL A 124 14.82 11.38 -6.75
C VAL A 124 14.22 12.78 -6.87
N ARG A 125 13.00 12.98 -6.33
CA ARG A 125 12.35 14.31 -6.31
C ARG A 125 13.21 15.37 -5.62
N ARG A 126 13.80 15.04 -4.46
CA ARG A 126 14.66 15.96 -3.69
C ARG A 126 15.99 16.28 -4.38
N ARG A 127 16.45 15.39 -5.26
CA ARG A 127 17.70 15.59 -5.99
C ARG A 127 17.53 16.46 -7.24
N ASN A 128 16.29 16.56 -7.75
CA ASN A 128 15.96 17.31 -8.96
C ASN A 128 15.34 18.69 -8.68
N ASN A 129 15.14 19.05 -7.39
CA ASN A 129 14.79 20.38 -6.91
C ASN A 129 16.00 21.02 -6.24
#